data_97b900223afe95d40b2160a537846f71
#
_entry.id   97b900223afe95d40b2160a537846f71
#
_cell.length_a   1.000
_cell.length_b   1.000
_cell.length_c   1.000
_cell.angle_alpha   90.00
_cell.angle_beta   90.00
_cell.angle_gamma   90.00
#
_symmetry.space_group_name_H-M   'P 1'
#
loop_
_entity.id
_entity.type
_entity.pdbx_description
1 polymer ?
#
loop_
_entity_poly.entity_id
_entity_poly.type
_entity_poly.pdbx_seq_one_letter_code
_entity_poly.pdbx_strand_id
1 'polypeptide(L)'
;VATGRAFEVGGLNSWQEPFRQISLKNIIRLLHKNYNHIENYQDILSFKQIKEEMLNGRFEIEEPNRWFQELEKQGVLFLNTSFTCAPGKPNSHKSIWETFSQQVLSYISQQMPNIIWFLWGKEAISNKAYIRDGIFYESRHPMMCSSKYGNDFLKFEGFKNTMDSINWLVK
;
A
#
# COMPACT_ATOMS: atom_id res chain seq x y z
N VAL A 1 -15.84 -5.67 -3.35
CA VAL A 1 -16.60 -4.88 -2.36
C VAL A 1 -15.60 -4.07 -1.56
N ALA A 2 -15.89 -2.78 -1.29
CA ALA A 2 -15.04 -1.94 -0.46
C ALA A 2 -15.08 -2.44 1.01
N THR A 3 -13.92 -2.48 1.65
CA THR A 3 -13.76 -3.00 3.02
C THR A 3 -13.55 -1.88 4.05
N GLY A 4 -13.35 -0.65 3.58
CA GLY A 4 -12.93 0.49 4.41
C GLY A 4 -11.41 0.73 4.37
N ARG A 5 -10.60 -0.28 4.08
CA ARG A 5 -9.14 -0.17 3.97
C ARG A 5 -8.71 0.08 2.53
N ALA A 6 -7.74 0.97 2.35
CA ALA A 6 -7.13 1.16 1.04
C ALA A 6 -6.41 -0.14 0.60
N PHE A 7 -6.54 -0.47 -0.69
CA PHE A 7 -5.93 -1.65 -1.35
C PHE A 7 -6.47 -3.02 -0.92
N GLU A 8 -7.23 -3.16 0.16
CA GLU A 8 -7.81 -4.43 0.56
C GLU A 8 -8.87 -4.91 -0.46
N VAL A 9 -8.88 -6.21 -0.72
CA VAL A 9 -9.83 -6.87 -1.62
C VAL A 9 -10.80 -7.71 -0.78
N GLY A 10 -12.02 -7.21 -0.61
CA GLY A 10 -13.04 -7.90 0.17
C GLY A 10 -13.36 -9.29 -0.39
N GLY A 11 -13.32 -10.29 0.47
CA GLY A 11 -13.57 -11.68 0.12
C GLY A 11 -12.38 -12.44 -0.47
N LEU A 12 -11.20 -11.83 -0.54
CA LEU A 12 -9.96 -12.54 -0.90
C LEU A 12 -9.39 -13.23 0.36
N ASN A 13 -9.44 -14.55 0.39
CA ASN A 13 -9.00 -15.32 1.56
C ASN A 13 -7.61 -15.95 1.39
N SER A 14 -7.17 -16.15 0.15
CA SER A 14 -5.83 -16.67 -0.13
C SER A 14 -5.19 -15.95 -1.31
N TRP A 15 -3.87 -15.77 -1.24
CA TRP A 15 -3.08 -15.24 -2.37
C TRP A 15 -3.17 -16.12 -3.61
N GLN A 16 -3.55 -17.36 -3.47
CA GLN A 16 -3.72 -18.32 -4.57
C GLN A 16 -5.02 -18.09 -5.35
N GLU A 17 -6.01 -17.43 -4.76
CA GLU A 17 -7.24 -17.05 -5.45
C GLU A 17 -7.02 -16.03 -6.57
N PRO A 18 -7.85 -16.02 -7.61
CA PRO A 18 -7.75 -15.01 -8.66
C PRO A 18 -8.33 -13.67 -8.18
N PHE A 19 -7.57 -12.58 -8.35
CA PHE A 19 -8.05 -11.21 -8.16
C PHE A 19 -7.46 -10.26 -9.20
N ARG A 20 -8.13 -9.12 -9.43
CA ARG A 20 -7.80 -8.20 -10.53
C ARG A 20 -6.94 -7.00 -10.11
N GLN A 21 -6.88 -6.69 -8.84
CA GLN A 21 -6.29 -5.46 -8.29
C GLN A 21 -4.76 -5.44 -8.47
N ILE A 22 -4.33 -4.71 -9.51
CA ILE A 22 -2.91 -4.60 -9.89
C ILE A 22 -2.10 -3.94 -8.77
N SER A 23 -2.67 -2.95 -8.09
CA SER A 23 -1.99 -2.26 -6.98
C SER A 23 -1.58 -3.22 -5.87
N LEU A 24 -2.48 -4.10 -5.43
CA LEU A 24 -2.18 -5.08 -4.38
C LEU A 24 -1.10 -6.08 -4.85
N LYS A 25 -1.18 -6.55 -6.10
CA LYS A 25 -0.13 -7.41 -6.68
C LYS A 25 1.24 -6.74 -6.65
N ASN A 26 1.31 -5.44 -6.97
CA ASN A 26 2.58 -4.71 -6.98
C ASN A 26 3.07 -4.40 -5.56
N ILE A 27 2.18 -4.23 -4.57
CA ILE A 27 2.58 -4.13 -3.16
C ILE A 27 3.29 -5.42 -2.72
N ILE A 28 2.72 -6.59 -3.01
CA ILE A 28 3.34 -7.87 -2.69
C ILE A 28 4.67 -8.07 -3.44
N ARG A 29 4.76 -7.64 -4.71
CA ARG A 29 6.01 -7.69 -5.49
C ARG A 29 7.12 -6.85 -4.85
N LEU A 30 6.77 -5.68 -4.34
CA LEU A 30 7.73 -4.81 -3.67
C LEU A 30 8.16 -5.38 -2.31
N LEU A 31 7.27 -5.97 -1.54
CA LEU A 31 7.61 -6.67 -0.30
C LEU A 31 8.54 -7.84 -0.59
N HIS A 32 8.20 -8.68 -1.56
CA HIS A 32 9.07 -9.78 -2.01
C HIS A 32 10.46 -9.28 -2.40
N LYS A 33 10.54 -8.21 -3.21
CA LYS A 33 11.81 -7.58 -3.58
C LYS A 33 12.64 -7.21 -2.36
N ASN A 34 12.03 -6.55 -1.38
CA ASN A 34 12.75 -6.02 -0.22
C ASN A 34 13.23 -7.14 0.71
N TYR A 35 12.40 -8.13 0.99
CA TYR A 35 12.75 -9.24 1.88
C TYR A 35 13.74 -10.23 1.25
N ASN A 36 13.81 -10.29 -0.09
CA ASN A 36 14.79 -11.09 -0.81
C ASN A 36 15.99 -10.27 -1.29
N HIS A 37 16.14 -9.01 -0.87
CA HIS A 37 17.26 -8.12 -1.20
C HIS A 37 17.53 -8.01 -2.71
N ILE A 38 16.46 -8.00 -3.53
CA ILE A 38 16.57 -7.88 -4.99
C ILE A 38 16.89 -6.42 -5.34
N GLU A 39 18.05 -6.16 -5.89
CA GLU A 39 18.51 -4.80 -6.22
C GLU A 39 18.07 -4.37 -7.62
N ASN A 40 18.22 -5.25 -8.61
CA ASN A 40 17.94 -4.90 -10.00
C ASN A 40 16.45 -4.95 -10.29
N TYR A 41 15.94 -3.93 -10.96
CA TYR A 41 14.51 -3.84 -11.31
C TYR A 41 14.06 -5.01 -12.22
N GLN A 42 14.91 -5.50 -13.09
CA GLN A 42 14.62 -6.58 -14.02
C GLN A 42 14.43 -7.94 -13.33
N ASP A 43 15.02 -8.10 -12.14
CA ASP A 43 14.97 -9.34 -11.37
C ASP A 43 13.74 -9.42 -10.47
N ILE A 44 12.94 -8.33 -10.40
CA ILE A 44 11.71 -8.30 -9.60
C ILE A 44 10.68 -9.26 -10.21
N LEU A 45 10.35 -10.30 -9.46
CA LEU A 45 9.43 -11.33 -9.91
C LEU A 45 8.04 -10.78 -10.23
N SER A 46 7.37 -11.41 -11.18
CA SER A 46 5.94 -11.22 -11.40
C SER A 46 5.15 -11.80 -10.23
N PHE A 47 3.94 -11.28 -9.99
CA PHE A 47 3.08 -11.83 -8.93
C PHE A 47 2.77 -13.32 -9.12
N LYS A 48 2.72 -13.81 -10.38
CA LYS A 48 2.56 -15.24 -10.67
C LYS A 48 3.72 -16.07 -10.12
N GLN A 49 4.95 -15.66 -10.36
CA GLN A 49 6.15 -16.35 -9.84
C GLN A 49 6.19 -16.31 -8.30
N ILE A 50 5.82 -15.18 -7.70
CA ILE A 50 5.75 -15.06 -6.24
C ILE A 50 4.71 -16.02 -5.64
N LYS A 51 3.56 -16.20 -6.30
CA LYS A 51 2.59 -17.23 -5.88
C LYS A 51 3.16 -18.65 -5.91
N GLU A 52 3.99 -18.96 -6.90
CA GLU A 52 4.71 -20.24 -6.97
C GLU A 52 5.71 -20.39 -5.82
N GLU A 53 6.39 -19.30 -5.43
CA GLU A 53 7.27 -19.30 -4.26
C GLU A 53 6.52 -19.44 -2.94
N MET A 54 5.34 -18.83 -2.79
CA MET A 54 4.45 -19.02 -1.65
C MET A 54 4.04 -20.51 -1.50
N LEU A 55 3.66 -21.15 -2.61
CA LEU A 55 3.29 -22.59 -2.62
C LEU A 55 4.45 -23.51 -2.23
N ASN A 56 5.67 -23.12 -2.57
CA ASN A 56 6.88 -23.91 -2.30
C ASN A 56 7.55 -23.54 -0.97
N GLY A 57 6.93 -22.65 -0.16
CA GLY A 57 7.47 -22.21 1.12
C GLY A 57 8.75 -21.34 1.03
N ARG A 58 9.07 -20.79 -0.16
CA ARG A 58 10.23 -19.90 -0.33
C ARG A 58 9.94 -18.45 0.01
N PHE A 59 8.68 -18.05 -0.05
CA PHE A 59 8.22 -16.73 0.38
C PHE A 59 6.97 -16.89 1.22
N GLU A 60 7.06 -16.46 2.46
CA GLU A 60 5.97 -16.58 3.41
C GLU A 60 5.42 -15.18 3.73
N ILE A 61 4.11 -15.02 3.60
CA ILE A 61 3.35 -13.83 3.96
C ILE A 61 2.01 -14.26 4.52
N GLU A 62 1.48 -13.50 5.49
CA GLU A 62 0.15 -13.75 6.06
C GLU A 62 -0.92 -13.70 4.96
N GLU A 63 -1.95 -14.54 5.07
CA GLU A 63 -3.03 -14.60 4.07
C GLU A 63 -3.82 -13.28 4.01
N PRO A 64 -4.32 -12.88 2.83
CA PRO A 64 -4.84 -11.53 2.59
C PRO A 64 -6.00 -11.14 3.50
N ASN A 65 -6.83 -12.08 3.95
CA ASN A 65 -7.94 -11.84 4.85
C ASN A 65 -7.51 -11.47 6.28
N ARG A 66 -6.26 -11.74 6.67
CA ARG A 66 -5.68 -11.39 7.98
C ARG A 66 -4.57 -10.35 7.86
N TRP A 67 -3.85 -10.31 6.75
CA TRP A 67 -2.67 -9.47 6.55
C TRP A 67 -2.92 -7.99 6.90
N PHE A 68 -4.00 -7.41 6.40
CA PHE A 68 -4.35 -6.02 6.70
C PHE A 68 -4.66 -5.81 8.19
N GLN A 69 -5.38 -6.73 8.83
CA GLN A 69 -5.71 -6.65 10.25
C GLN A 69 -4.47 -6.75 11.14
N GLU A 70 -3.55 -7.65 10.79
CA GLU A 70 -2.30 -7.82 11.54
C GLU A 70 -1.37 -6.60 11.39
N LEU A 71 -1.36 -5.94 10.22
CA LEU A 71 -0.65 -4.68 10.04
C LEU A 71 -1.28 -3.54 10.85
N GLU A 72 -2.61 -3.47 10.94
CA GLU A 72 -3.30 -2.49 11.79
C GLU A 72 -2.95 -2.67 13.28
N LYS A 73 -2.78 -3.88 13.77
CA LYS A 73 -2.32 -4.13 15.14
C LYS A 73 -0.91 -3.58 15.40
N GLN A 74 -0.10 -3.45 14.37
CA GLN A 74 1.22 -2.83 14.42
C GLN A 74 1.17 -1.29 14.24
N GLY A 75 -0.01 -0.70 14.09
CA GLY A 75 -0.20 0.75 13.93
C GLY A 75 -0.23 1.22 12.47
N VAL A 76 -0.34 0.33 11.48
CA VAL A 76 -0.47 0.71 10.07
C VAL A 76 -1.91 1.10 9.75
N LEU A 77 -2.13 2.32 9.27
CA LEU A 77 -3.43 2.81 8.84
C LEU A 77 -3.53 2.85 7.31
N PHE A 78 -4.41 2.04 6.73
CA PHE A 78 -4.73 2.05 5.30
C PHE A 78 -5.86 3.03 5.00
N LEU A 79 -5.50 4.30 4.76
CA LEU A 79 -6.46 5.39 4.59
C LEU A 79 -6.80 5.67 3.12
N ASN A 80 -8.08 5.69 2.79
CA ASN A 80 -8.59 6.26 1.55
C ASN A 80 -8.94 7.74 1.77
N THR A 81 -8.71 8.59 0.78
CA THR A 81 -9.13 10.01 0.81
C THR A 81 -10.53 10.24 0.24
N SER A 82 -11.14 9.20 -0.35
CA SER A 82 -12.55 9.19 -0.73
C SER A 82 -13.18 7.93 -0.13
N PHE A 83 -14.05 8.09 0.86
CA PHE A 83 -14.58 6.97 1.65
C PHE A 83 -15.74 6.24 0.98
N THR A 84 -16.35 6.85 -0.03
CA THR A 84 -17.40 6.21 -0.83
C THR A 84 -17.26 6.53 -2.33
N CYS A 85 -17.90 5.73 -3.15
CA CYS A 85 -18.08 6.03 -4.58
C CYS A 85 -19.39 5.42 -5.07
N ALA A 86 -19.94 5.93 -6.17
CA ALA A 86 -21.05 5.29 -6.86
C ALA A 86 -20.60 3.95 -7.48
N PRO A 87 -21.46 2.94 -7.55
CA PRO A 87 -21.13 1.65 -8.14
C PRO A 87 -20.54 1.81 -9.54
N GLY A 88 -19.36 1.19 -9.77
CA GLY A 88 -18.64 1.23 -11.04
C GLY A 88 -18.03 2.59 -11.43
N LYS A 89 -18.11 3.62 -10.57
CA LYS A 89 -17.57 4.97 -10.82
C LYS A 89 -16.55 5.38 -9.76
N PRO A 90 -15.29 4.93 -9.87
CA PRO A 90 -14.23 5.34 -8.94
C PRO A 90 -14.12 6.87 -8.87
N ASN A 91 -13.80 7.41 -7.70
CA ASN A 91 -13.63 8.85 -7.43
C ASN A 91 -14.89 9.71 -7.60
N SER A 92 -16.07 9.13 -7.87
CA SER A 92 -17.31 9.90 -8.08
C SER A 92 -17.73 10.76 -6.88
N HIS A 93 -17.28 10.43 -5.67
CA HIS A 93 -17.57 11.19 -4.45
C HIS A 93 -16.33 11.91 -3.89
N LYS A 94 -15.26 12.06 -4.70
CA LYS A 94 -14.02 12.71 -4.25
C LYS A 94 -14.28 14.11 -3.67
N SER A 95 -15.02 14.95 -4.38
CA SER A 95 -15.33 16.32 -3.94
C SER A 95 -16.17 16.38 -2.64
N ILE A 96 -17.00 15.37 -2.43
CA ILE A 96 -17.82 15.27 -1.19
C ILE A 96 -16.93 15.04 0.03
N TRP A 97 -15.89 14.21 -0.13
CA TRP A 97 -15.00 13.81 0.95
C TRP A 97 -13.76 14.69 1.12
N GLU A 98 -13.47 15.58 0.16
CA GLU A 98 -12.22 16.33 0.11
C GLU A 98 -11.93 17.11 1.40
N THR A 99 -12.83 17.97 1.82
CA THR A 99 -12.67 18.79 3.03
C THR A 99 -12.53 17.92 4.29
N PHE A 100 -13.36 16.88 4.41
CA PHE A 100 -13.27 15.97 5.55
C PHE A 100 -11.93 15.23 5.59
N SER A 101 -11.47 14.71 4.45
CA SER A 101 -10.19 14.01 4.36
C SER A 101 -9.00 14.91 4.72
N GLN A 102 -9.02 16.16 4.28
CA GLN A 102 -8.01 17.16 4.63
C GLN A 102 -7.99 17.42 6.15
N GLN A 103 -9.16 17.54 6.77
CA GLN A 103 -9.28 17.70 8.24
C GLN A 103 -8.77 16.48 8.99
N VAL A 104 -9.09 15.27 8.52
CA VAL A 104 -8.61 14.02 9.12
C VAL A 104 -7.08 13.93 9.07
N LEU A 105 -6.46 14.22 7.89
CA LEU A 105 -5.00 14.22 7.74
C LEU A 105 -4.33 15.25 8.67
N SER A 106 -4.88 16.47 8.71
CA SER A 106 -4.39 17.53 9.61
C SER A 106 -4.50 17.12 11.06
N TYR A 107 -5.64 16.56 11.47
CA TYR A 107 -5.86 16.10 12.85
C TYR A 107 -4.88 14.99 13.24
N ILE A 108 -4.73 13.94 12.42
CA ILE A 108 -3.82 12.82 12.70
C ILE A 108 -2.39 13.34 12.85
N SER A 109 -1.93 14.19 11.93
CA SER A 109 -0.55 14.72 11.98
C SER A 109 -0.29 15.64 13.17
N GLN A 110 -1.33 16.25 13.74
CA GLN A 110 -1.23 17.05 14.96
C GLN A 110 -1.15 16.19 16.23
N GLN A 111 -1.94 15.10 16.27
CA GLN A 111 -2.00 14.23 17.43
C GLN A 111 -0.80 13.30 17.54
N MET A 112 -0.18 12.95 16.42
CA MET A 112 0.90 11.99 16.33
C MET A 112 2.08 12.58 15.54
N PRO A 113 2.93 13.41 16.16
CA PRO A 113 4.15 13.86 15.53
C PRO A 113 5.07 12.64 15.25
N ASN A 114 5.86 12.70 14.20
CA ASN A 114 6.75 11.62 13.73
C ASN A 114 6.04 10.43 13.05
N ILE A 115 4.79 10.55 12.68
CA ILE A 115 4.11 9.53 11.85
C ILE A 115 4.87 9.36 10.52
N ILE A 116 4.94 8.12 10.04
CA ILE A 116 5.52 7.83 8.73
C ILE A 116 4.38 7.76 7.70
N TRP A 117 4.47 8.60 6.68
CA TRP A 117 3.47 8.73 5.63
C TRP A 117 3.94 8.07 4.34
N PHE A 118 3.20 7.08 3.86
CA PHE A 118 3.39 6.49 2.55
C PHE A 118 2.41 7.12 1.56
N LEU A 119 2.92 8.00 0.69
CA LEU A 119 2.11 8.75 -0.27
C LEU A 119 2.31 8.18 -1.68
N TRP A 120 1.36 7.39 -2.14
CA TRP A 120 1.46 6.67 -3.41
C TRP A 120 0.56 7.30 -4.50
N GLY A 121 1.20 7.97 -5.45
CA GLY A 121 0.56 8.63 -6.57
C GLY A 121 0.27 10.11 -6.33
N LYS A 122 0.00 10.83 -7.41
CA LYS A 122 -0.15 12.30 -7.39
C LYS A 122 -1.21 12.78 -6.41
N GLU A 123 -2.34 12.07 -6.33
CA GLU A 123 -3.45 12.43 -5.43
C GLU A 123 -3.04 12.29 -3.95
N ALA A 124 -2.34 11.22 -3.58
CA ALA A 124 -1.84 11.06 -2.22
C ALA A 124 -0.78 12.12 -1.90
N ILE A 125 0.16 12.36 -2.82
CA ILE A 125 1.22 13.36 -2.66
C ILE A 125 0.65 14.77 -2.53
N SER A 126 -0.41 15.14 -3.27
CA SER A 126 -1.05 16.46 -3.14
C SER A 126 -1.66 16.71 -1.76
N ASN A 127 -2.05 15.66 -1.05
CA ASN A 127 -2.56 15.78 0.32
C ASN A 127 -1.49 16.12 1.36
N LYS A 128 -0.20 16.03 1.01
CA LYS A 128 0.91 16.46 1.89
C LYS A 128 0.74 17.89 2.39
N ALA A 129 0.10 18.77 1.62
CA ALA A 129 -0.18 20.14 2.02
C ALA A 129 -1.04 20.26 3.29
N TYR A 130 -1.78 19.23 3.65
CA TYR A 130 -2.66 19.18 4.82
C TYR A 130 -2.06 18.44 6.01
N ILE A 131 -0.85 17.90 5.85
CA ILE A 131 -0.11 17.17 6.88
C ILE A 131 0.92 18.11 7.47
N ARG A 132 0.84 18.36 8.79
CA ARG A 132 1.71 19.33 9.47
C ARG A 132 3.11 18.81 9.74
N ASP A 133 3.21 17.51 10.07
CA ASP A 133 4.46 16.89 10.50
C ASP A 133 4.50 15.41 10.13
N GLY A 134 5.70 14.86 10.02
CA GLY A 134 5.93 13.45 9.75
C GLY A 134 7.08 13.17 8.80
N ILE A 135 7.38 11.90 8.64
CA ILE A 135 8.38 11.38 7.70
C ILE A 135 7.65 10.93 6.43
N PHE A 136 8.05 11.43 5.28
CA PHE A 136 7.36 11.16 4.03
C PHE A 136 8.16 10.25 3.11
N TYR A 137 7.53 9.15 2.70
CA TYR A 137 7.98 8.32 1.59
C TYR A 137 6.99 8.44 0.44
N GLU A 138 7.46 8.87 -0.72
CA GLU A 138 6.64 9.18 -1.87
C GLU A 138 7.00 8.29 -3.06
N SER A 139 6.00 7.88 -3.84
CA SER A 139 6.21 7.19 -5.11
C SER A 139 5.04 7.40 -6.07
N ARG A 140 5.21 6.92 -7.30
CA ARG A 140 4.08 6.74 -8.22
C ARG A 140 3.09 5.72 -7.64
N HIS A 141 1.86 5.78 -8.14
CA HIS A 141 0.80 4.87 -7.70
C HIS A 141 1.15 3.40 -8.06
N PRO A 142 0.92 2.43 -7.17
CA PRO A 142 1.28 1.02 -7.38
C PRO A 142 0.56 0.34 -8.57
N MET A 143 -0.47 0.96 -9.13
CA MET A 143 -1.17 0.43 -10.31
C MET A 143 -0.31 0.47 -11.59
N MET A 144 0.64 1.41 -11.70
CA MET A 144 1.45 1.60 -12.90
C MET A 144 2.94 1.59 -12.55
N CYS A 145 3.61 0.47 -12.78
CA CYS A 145 5.03 0.29 -12.53
C CYS A 145 5.84 0.26 -13.83
N SER A 146 6.97 0.97 -13.87
CA SER A 146 7.88 0.99 -15.00
C SER A 146 9.28 1.42 -14.57
N SER A 147 10.30 0.67 -14.99
CA SER A 147 11.72 0.98 -14.71
C SER A 147 12.18 2.36 -15.19
N LYS A 148 11.47 2.94 -16.17
CA LYS A 148 11.77 4.26 -16.76
C LYS A 148 11.68 5.43 -15.78
N TYR A 149 10.93 5.28 -14.68
CA TYR A 149 10.70 6.36 -13.73
C TYR A 149 11.56 6.20 -12.48
N GLY A 150 12.24 7.28 -12.07
CA GLY A 150 13.06 7.30 -10.86
C GLY A 150 12.24 7.06 -9.59
N ASN A 151 11.01 7.58 -9.55
CA ASN A 151 10.08 7.46 -8.44
C ASN A 151 9.04 6.34 -8.65
N ASP A 152 9.37 5.31 -9.43
CA ASP A 152 8.50 4.14 -9.62
C ASP A 152 8.18 3.45 -8.30
N PHE A 153 6.96 2.89 -8.19
CA PHE A 153 6.53 2.22 -6.97
C PHE A 153 7.43 1.05 -6.57
N LEU A 154 7.93 0.26 -7.53
CA LEU A 154 8.84 -0.87 -7.23
C LEU A 154 10.26 -0.43 -6.84
N LYS A 155 10.53 0.90 -6.86
CA LYS A 155 11.74 1.53 -6.30
C LYS A 155 11.48 2.22 -4.95
N PHE A 156 10.26 2.13 -4.42
CA PHE A 156 9.87 2.76 -3.18
C PHE A 156 10.59 2.13 -1.98
N GLU A 157 11.25 2.97 -1.18
CA GLU A 157 12.09 2.54 -0.05
C GLU A 157 11.34 2.49 1.30
N GLY A 158 10.11 2.98 1.36
CA GLY A 158 9.38 3.10 2.62
C GLY A 158 9.24 1.78 3.38
N PHE A 159 8.91 0.68 2.70
CA PHE A 159 8.83 -0.62 3.35
C PHE A 159 10.19 -1.05 3.93
N LYS A 160 11.26 -0.96 3.13
CA LYS A 160 12.61 -1.32 3.56
C LYS A 160 13.06 -0.53 4.79
N ASN A 161 12.81 0.78 4.80
CA ASN A 161 13.22 1.68 5.86
C ASN A 161 12.34 1.57 7.13
N THR A 162 11.30 0.77 7.12
CA THR A 162 10.40 0.56 8.26
C THR A 162 10.34 -0.90 8.72
N MET A 163 11.14 -1.80 8.13
CA MET A 163 11.16 -3.23 8.48
C MET A 163 11.54 -3.50 9.93
N ASP A 164 12.36 -2.65 10.53
CA ASP A 164 12.75 -2.77 11.95
C ASP A 164 11.61 -2.46 12.91
N SER A 165 10.60 -1.71 12.46
CA SER A 165 9.46 -1.28 13.27
C SER A 165 8.17 -2.02 12.93
N ILE A 166 8.02 -2.45 11.68
CA ILE A 166 6.82 -3.10 11.15
C ILE A 166 7.22 -4.42 10.47
N ASN A 167 6.68 -5.51 10.93
CA ASN A 167 6.76 -6.77 10.20
C ASN A 167 5.71 -6.77 9.08
N TRP A 168 6.13 -6.36 7.87
CA TRP A 168 5.25 -6.25 6.71
C TRP A 168 4.74 -7.60 6.18
N LEU A 169 5.40 -8.71 6.51
CA LEU A 169 4.95 -10.04 6.09
C LEU A 169 3.96 -10.66 7.07
N VAL A 170 3.97 -10.26 8.31
CA VAL A 170 3.19 -10.73 9.47
C VAL A 170 3.04 -12.25 9.52
N LYS A 171 3.75 -12.91 10.37
CA LYS A 171 3.52 -14.33 10.78
C LYS A 171 4.03 -14.54 12.19
#